data_eea9802059e645c5b6c4ac9be88f2340
#
_entry.id   eea9802059e645c5b6c4ac9be88f2340
#
_cell.length_a   1.000
_cell.length_b   1.000
_cell.length_c   1.000
_cell.angle_alpha   90.00
_cell.angle_beta   90.00
_cell.angle_gamma   90.00
#
_symmetry.space_group_name_H-M   'P 1'
#
loop_
_entity.id
_entity.type
_entity.pdbx_description
1 polymer ?
#
loop_
_entity_poly.entity_id
_entity_poly.type
_entity_poly.pdbx_seq_one_letter_code
_entity_poly.pdbx_strand_id
1 'polypeptide(L)'
;RALATGAEIIIMLHPDYQYTPKLIHSIAYIIANGLYPVVCASRILGKGARKGGMPLIKYIANRFLTFFQNILLNQKLSEYHTGYRAFSAEVLRKINYHANSDDFVFDNEMLAQIFWHGYEIGEVTCPTKYFAEASSINFRRSCKYGLGVLRVSLQYRLARWGIIRPNIFQPQTNYKK
;
A
#
# COMPACT_ATOMS: atom_id res chain seq x y z
N ARG A 1 -4.26 17.12 4.12
CA ARG A 1 -4.01 18.34 3.30
C ARG A 1 -4.44 18.10 1.85
N ALA A 2 -3.98 17.05 1.14
CA ALA A 2 -4.37 16.79 -0.26
C ALA A 2 -5.90 16.76 -0.46
N LEU A 3 -6.65 16.07 0.41
CA LEU A 3 -8.13 16.06 0.35
C LEU A 3 -8.75 17.45 0.53
N ALA A 4 -8.10 18.34 1.29
CA ALA A 4 -8.60 19.71 1.53
C ALA A 4 -8.43 20.64 0.32
N THR A 5 -7.63 20.26 -0.68
CA THR A 5 -7.49 21.03 -1.94
C THR A 5 -8.61 20.75 -2.95
N GLY A 6 -9.53 19.84 -2.64
CA GLY A 6 -10.56 19.40 -3.58
C GLY A 6 -10.09 18.40 -4.63
N ALA A 7 -8.85 17.88 -4.51
CA ALA A 7 -8.33 16.90 -5.45
C ALA A 7 -9.18 15.62 -5.43
N GLU A 8 -9.54 15.10 -6.60
CA GLU A 8 -10.33 13.88 -6.76
C GLU A 8 -9.44 12.62 -6.79
N ILE A 9 -8.18 12.78 -7.20
CA ILE A 9 -7.18 11.70 -7.25
C ILE A 9 -5.93 12.15 -6.50
N ILE A 10 -5.48 11.36 -5.57
CA ILE A 10 -4.28 11.60 -4.78
C ILE A 10 -3.24 10.53 -5.10
N ILE A 11 -2.07 10.96 -5.56
CA ILE A 11 -0.97 10.07 -5.92
C ILE A 11 0.18 10.26 -4.92
N MET A 12 0.59 9.18 -4.29
CA MET A 12 1.79 9.12 -3.45
C MET A 12 2.96 8.62 -4.28
N LEU A 13 3.98 9.43 -4.40
CA LEU A 13 5.23 9.11 -5.07
C LEU A 13 6.40 9.58 -4.21
N HIS A 14 7.31 8.67 -3.88
CA HIS A 14 8.49 9.01 -3.08
C HIS A 14 9.51 9.81 -3.92
N PRO A 15 10.12 10.88 -3.37
CA PRO A 15 11.04 11.76 -4.11
C PRO A 15 12.49 11.22 -4.14
N ASP A 16 12.69 9.93 -3.88
CA ASP A 16 13.99 9.27 -3.79
C ASP A 16 14.50 8.72 -5.14
N TYR A 17 13.84 9.07 -6.22
CA TYR A 17 14.15 8.64 -7.59
C TYR A 17 14.15 7.12 -7.84
N GLN A 18 13.70 6.33 -6.90
CA GLN A 18 13.54 4.87 -7.11
C GLN A 18 12.42 4.55 -8.10
N TYR A 19 11.37 5.35 -8.10
CA TYR A 19 10.19 5.18 -8.95
C TYR A 19 10.17 6.19 -10.10
N THR A 20 9.74 5.74 -11.27
CA THR A 20 9.58 6.64 -12.43
C THR A 20 8.29 7.48 -12.32
N PRO A 21 8.35 8.83 -12.42
CA PRO A 21 7.13 9.65 -12.42
C PRO A 21 6.32 9.51 -13.72
N LYS A 22 6.85 8.87 -14.75
CA LYS A 22 6.20 8.71 -16.06
C LYS A 22 4.88 7.93 -16.00
N LEU A 23 4.62 7.19 -14.91
CA LEU A 23 3.38 6.44 -14.71
C LEU A 23 2.24 7.28 -14.11
N ILE A 24 2.49 8.52 -13.68
CA ILE A 24 1.47 9.37 -13.02
C ILE A 24 0.20 9.45 -13.86
N HIS A 25 0.31 9.79 -15.15
CA HIS A 25 -0.85 9.94 -16.03
C HIS A 25 -1.61 8.62 -16.24
N SER A 26 -0.89 7.51 -16.42
CA SER A 26 -1.51 6.19 -16.63
C SER A 26 -2.28 5.74 -15.38
N ILE A 27 -1.71 5.93 -14.19
CA ILE A 27 -2.34 5.59 -12.92
C ILE A 27 -3.55 6.49 -12.66
N ALA A 28 -3.42 7.80 -12.90
CA ALA A 28 -4.52 8.75 -12.77
C ALA A 28 -5.67 8.41 -13.73
N TYR A 29 -5.35 8.04 -14.98
CA TYR A 29 -6.33 7.65 -16.00
C TYR A 29 -7.17 6.44 -15.56
N ILE A 30 -6.56 5.43 -14.97
CA ILE A 30 -7.26 4.23 -14.46
C ILE A 30 -8.32 4.63 -13.42
N ILE A 31 -7.97 5.52 -12.48
CA ILE A 31 -8.89 5.98 -11.44
C ILE A 31 -9.96 6.91 -12.03
N ALA A 32 -9.55 7.86 -12.87
CA ALA A 32 -10.46 8.84 -13.49
C ALA A 32 -11.56 8.20 -14.35
N ASN A 33 -11.26 7.05 -14.95
CA ASN A 33 -12.24 6.29 -15.77
C ASN A 33 -13.00 5.22 -14.96
N GLY A 34 -12.85 5.21 -13.63
CA GLY A 34 -13.60 4.30 -12.75
C GLY A 34 -13.24 2.82 -12.88
N LEU A 35 -12.07 2.50 -13.46
CA LEU A 35 -11.65 1.10 -13.62
C LEU A 35 -11.27 0.48 -12.27
N TYR A 36 -10.50 1.23 -11.45
CA TYR A 36 -10.13 0.88 -10.08
C TYR A 36 -10.09 2.14 -9.22
N PRO A 37 -10.63 2.13 -8.00
CA PRO A 37 -10.58 3.29 -7.10
C PRO A 37 -9.22 3.48 -6.43
N VAL A 38 -8.37 2.44 -6.46
CA VAL A 38 -6.99 2.44 -5.95
C VAL A 38 -6.08 1.73 -6.94
N VAL A 39 -4.88 2.27 -7.15
CA VAL A 39 -3.87 1.66 -8.03
C VAL A 39 -2.51 1.62 -7.32
N CYS A 40 -1.87 0.46 -7.34
CA CYS A 40 -0.50 0.26 -6.86
C CYS A 40 0.46 0.04 -8.04
N ALA A 41 1.58 0.77 -8.05
CA ALA A 41 2.64 0.57 -9.03
C ALA A 41 3.61 -0.50 -8.50
N SER A 42 3.42 -1.75 -8.90
CA SER A 42 4.18 -2.88 -8.41
C SER A 42 5.54 -3.02 -9.07
N ARG A 43 6.57 -3.23 -8.25
CA ARG A 43 7.92 -3.57 -8.70
C ARG A 43 8.06 -5.06 -9.06
N ILE A 44 7.15 -5.87 -8.53
CA ILE A 44 7.21 -7.33 -8.54
C ILE A 44 6.37 -7.94 -9.67
N LEU A 45 5.33 -7.25 -10.13
CA LEU A 45 4.41 -7.74 -11.17
C LEU A 45 5.14 -8.16 -12.46
N GLY A 46 6.27 -7.51 -12.76
CA GLY A 46 7.17 -7.91 -13.83
C GLY A 46 8.55 -8.32 -13.29
N LYS A 47 9.50 -8.59 -14.18
CA LYS A 47 10.90 -8.92 -13.83
C LYS A 47 11.73 -7.67 -13.44
N GLY A 48 11.11 -6.49 -13.33
CA GLY A 48 11.79 -5.20 -13.18
C GLY A 48 12.55 -5.03 -11.87
N ALA A 49 12.05 -5.56 -10.76
CA ALA A 49 12.66 -5.41 -9.45
C ALA A 49 14.12 -5.89 -9.39
N ARG A 50 14.38 -7.13 -9.84
CA ARG A 50 15.75 -7.70 -9.87
C ARG A 50 16.63 -7.02 -10.89
N LYS A 51 16.10 -6.70 -12.07
CA LYS A 51 16.82 -5.95 -13.10
C LYS A 51 17.18 -4.54 -12.65
N GLY A 52 16.34 -3.92 -11.82
CA GLY A 52 16.56 -2.60 -11.24
C GLY A 52 17.51 -2.58 -10.04
N GLY A 53 18.08 -3.75 -9.63
CA GLY A 53 19.06 -3.84 -8.56
C GLY A 53 18.49 -4.15 -7.18
N MET A 54 17.22 -4.60 -7.05
CA MET A 54 16.66 -5.00 -5.76
C MET A 54 17.50 -6.12 -5.14
N PRO A 55 18.04 -5.97 -3.92
CA PRO A 55 18.77 -7.03 -3.23
C PRO A 55 17.92 -8.30 -3.08
N LEU A 56 18.54 -9.46 -3.25
CA LEU A 56 17.84 -10.76 -3.22
C LEU A 56 17.07 -10.98 -1.92
N ILE A 57 17.68 -10.62 -0.80
CA ILE A 57 17.04 -10.76 0.52
C ILE A 57 15.78 -9.90 0.64
N LYS A 58 15.79 -8.67 0.12
CA LYS A 58 14.60 -7.79 0.08
C LYS A 58 13.52 -8.38 -0.83
N TYR A 59 13.91 -8.96 -1.96
CA TYR A 59 12.98 -9.63 -2.87
C TYR A 59 12.30 -10.82 -2.18
N ILE A 60 13.09 -11.71 -1.56
CA ILE A 60 12.55 -12.89 -0.85
C ILE A 60 11.63 -12.46 0.29
N ALA A 61 12.05 -11.50 1.12
CA ALA A 61 11.23 -10.97 2.22
C ALA A 61 9.90 -10.37 1.71
N ASN A 62 9.94 -9.61 0.62
CA ASN A 62 8.74 -9.06 -0.03
C ASN A 62 7.81 -10.19 -0.48
N ARG A 63 8.32 -11.21 -1.17
CA ARG A 63 7.51 -12.35 -1.63
C ARG A 63 6.88 -13.13 -0.49
N PHE A 64 7.67 -13.36 0.58
CA PHE A 64 7.19 -14.03 1.79
C PHE A 64 6.04 -13.25 2.45
N LEU A 65 6.23 -11.96 2.71
CA LEU A 65 5.20 -11.14 3.32
C LEU A 65 3.95 -11.03 2.44
N THR A 66 4.13 -10.82 1.12
CA THR A 66 3.03 -10.76 0.16
C THR A 66 2.22 -12.06 0.14
N PHE A 67 2.88 -13.22 0.22
CA PHE A 67 2.19 -14.52 0.27
C PHE A 67 1.26 -14.60 1.49
N PHE A 68 1.76 -14.28 2.69
CA PHE A 68 0.94 -14.29 3.90
C PHE A 68 -0.16 -13.25 3.88
N GLN A 69 0.12 -12.04 3.36
CA GLN A 69 -0.90 -11.01 3.21
C GLN A 69 -2.02 -11.45 2.27
N ASN A 70 -1.70 -12.03 1.13
CA ASN A 70 -2.70 -12.55 0.20
C ASN A 70 -3.63 -13.58 0.85
N ILE A 71 -3.07 -14.51 1.66
CA ILE A 71 -3.88 -15.49 2.40
C ILE A 71 -4.75 -14.80 3.46
N LEU A 72 -4.12 -13.97 4.31
CA LEU A 72 -4.81 -13.38 5.46
C LEU A 72 -5.84 -12.32 5.06
N LEU A 73 -5.56 -11.52 4.02
CA LEU A 73 -6.47 -10.51 3.51
C LEU A 73 -7.46 -11.07 2.47
N ASN A 74 -7.28 -12.33 2.04
CA ASN A 74 -8.03 -12.96 0.94
C ASN A 74 -7.95 -12.13 -0.35
N GLN A 75 -6.72 -11.79 -0.74
CA GLN A 75 -6.42 -10.96 -1.92
C GLN A 75 -5.41 -11.64 -2.84
N LYS A 76 -5.15 -11.05 -3.99
CA LYS A 76 -4.21 -11.57 -4.98
C LYS A 76 -3.36 -10.44 -5.57
N LEU A 77 -2.70 -9.66 -4.71
CA LEU A 77 -1.75 -8.66 -5.16
C LEU A 77 -0.37 -9.29 -5.43
N SER A 78 0.35 -8.71 -6.36
CA SER A 78 1.75 -9.07 -6.62
C SER A 78 2.69 -8.50 -5.56
N GLU A 79 2.33 -7.35 -4.95
CA GLU A 79 3.11 -6.63 -3.95
C GLU A 79 2.24 -5.71 -3.08
N TYR A 80 2.55 -5.66 -1.76
CA TYR A 80 1.95 -4.72 -0.80
C TYR A 80 2.91 -3.60 -0.36
N HIS A 81 4.20 -3.69 -0.74
CA HIS A 81 5.26 -2.89 -0.13
C HIS A 81 5.80 -1.79 -1.06
N THR A 82 5.05 -1.48 -2.12
CA THR A 82 5.40 -0.36 -2.99
C THR A 82 5.02 0.97 -2.34
N GLY A 83 5.87 1.99 -2.48
CA GLY A 83 5.56 3.36 -2.07
C GLY A 83 4.89 4.20 -3.15
N TYR A 84 4.63 3.64 -4.33
CA TYR A 84 3.97 4.34 -5.42
C TYR A 84 2.52 3.87 -5.55
N ARG A 85 1.61 4.72 -5.09
CA ARG A 85 0.18 4.39 -4.99
C ARG A 85 -0.67 5.58 -5.38
N ALA A 86 -1.85 5.31 -5.89
CA ALA A 86 -2.85 6.32 -6.17
C ALA A 86 -4.20 5.90 -5.59
N PHE A 87 -4.97 6.87 -5.14
CA PHE A 87 -6.25 6.69 -4.48
C PHE A 87 -7.26 7.68 -5.03
N SER A 88 -8.50 7.26 -5.20
CA SER A 88 -9.60 8.20 -5.33
C SER A 88 -9.84 8.92 -3.99
N ALA A 89 -10.27 10.18 -4.05
CA ALA A 89 -10.61 10.93 -2.84
C ALA A 89 -11.76 10.27 -2.06
N GLU A 90 -12.67 9.58 -2.75
CA GLU A 90 -13.76 8.83 -2.13
C GLU A 90 -13.22 7.77 -1.17
N VAL A 91 -12.29 6.92 -1.62
CA VAL A 91 -11.66 5.89 -0.78
C VAL A 91 -11.01 6.50 0.44
N LEU A 92 -10.21 7.57 0.26
CA LEU A 92 -9.52 8.23 1.37
C LEU A 92 -10.47 8.89 2.37
N ARG A 93 -11.66 9.34 1.95
CA ARG A 93 -12.69 9.84 2.86
C ARG A 93 -13.40 8.72 3.62
N LYS A 94 -13.41 7.51 3.07
CA LYS A 94 -14.11 6.35 3.64
C LYS A 94 -13.28 5.61 4.68
N ILE A 95 -11.97 5.47 4.45
CA ILE A 95 -11.07 4.75 5.36
C ILE A 95 -10.68 5.59 6.57
N ASN A 96 -10.46 4.95 7.70
CA ASN A 96 -10.05 5.61 8.95
C ASN A 96 -8.52 5.70 9.06
N TYR A 97 -7.85 6.36 8.10
CA TYR A 97 -6.39 6.45 8.10
C TYR A 97 -5.80 7.23 9.28
N HIS A 98 -6.61 8.01 10.01
CA HIS A 98 -6.19 8.68 11.23
C HIS A 98 -5.98 7.72 12.42
N ALA A 99 -6.56 6.52 12.36
CA ALA A 99 -6.35 5.49 13.36
C ALA A 99 -5.09 4.63 13.07
N ASN A 100 -4.41 4.86 11.96
CA ASN A 100 -3.19 4.16 11.60
C ASN A 100 -2.02 4.60 12.49
N SER A 101 -1.01 3.74 12.57
CA SER A 101 0.25 4.04 13.26
C SER A 101 1.10 5.05 12.48
N ASP A 102 1.85 5.90 13.18
CA ASP A 102 2.86 6.79 12.59
C ASP A 102 4.20 6.06 12.33
N ASP A 103 4.15 4.82 11.84
CA ASP A 103 5.31 3.98 11.58
C ASP A 103 5.24 3.41 10.13
N PHE A 104 6.29 2.72 9.70
CA PHE A 104 6.39 2.12 8.36
C PHE A 104 5.24 1.17 7.99
N VAL A 105 4.45 0.71 8.96
CA VAL A 105 3.28 -0.16 8.75
C VAL A 105 2.05 0.63 8.26
N PHE A 106 2.04 1.97 8.39
CA PHE A 106 0.95 2.85 7.96
C PHE A 106 0.36 2.48 6.61
N ASP A 107 1.22 2.26 5.62
CA ASP A 107 0.83 1.93 4.26
C ASP A 107 0.08 0.59 4.16
N ASN A 108 0.46 -0.39 4.98
CA ASN A 108 -0.21 -1.69 5.00
C ASN A 108 -1.53 -1.63 5.76
N GLU A 109 -1.62 -0.78 6.79
CA GLU A 109 -2.87 -0.49 7.49
C GLU A 109 -3.88 0.18 6.56
N MET A 110 -3.44 1.12 5.71
CA MET A 110 -4.29 1.71 4.67
C MET A 110 -4.83 0.65 3.71
N LEU A 111 -3.97 -0.22 3.17
CA LEU A 111 -4.41 -1.27 2.25
C LEU A 111 -5.40 -2.24 2.92
N ALA A 112 -5.16 -2.62 4.18
CA ALA A 112 -6.07 -3.46 4.94
C ALA A 112 -7.45 -2.80 5.12
N GLN A 113 -7.50 -1.48 5.37
CA GLN A 113 -8.76 -0.74 5.44
C GLN A 113 -9.47 -0.66 4.09
N ILE A 114 -8.74 -0.46 3.00
CA ILE A 114 -9.29 -0.44 1.63
C ILE A 114 -10.02 -1.75 1.36
N PHE A 115 -9.38 -2.89 1.64
CA PHE A 115 -10.01 -4.20 1.51
C PHE A 115 -11.15 -4.44 2.51
N TRP A 116 -11.05 -3.86 3.71
CA TRP A 116 -12.12 -3.93 4.71
C TRP A 116 -13.42 -3.32 4.19
N HIS A 117 -13.31 -2.21 3.47
CA HIS A 117 -14.44 -1.52 2.85
C HIS A 117 -14.87 -2.11 1.51
N GLY A 118 -14.24 -3.21 1.05
CA GLY A 118 -14.62 -3.91 -0.18
C GLY A 118 -14.10 -3.26 -1.47
N TYR A 119 -13.17 -2.32 -1.39
CA TYR A 119 -12.58 -1.72 -2.58
C TYR A 119 -11.55 -2.64 -3.22
N GLU A 120 -11.53 -2.64 -4.55
CA GLU A 120 -10.54 -3.34 -5.36
C GLU A 120 -9.31 -2.47 -5.63
N ILE A 121 -8.16 -3.13 -5.81
CA ILE A 121 -6.89 -2.48 -6.13
C ILE A 121 -6.39 -2.98 -7.47
N GLY A 122 -6.18 -2.06 -8.40
CA GLY A 122 -5.48 -2.33 -9.65
C GLY A 122 -3.96 -2.31 -9.47
N GLU A 123 -3.24 -3.10 -10.25
CA GLU A 123 -1.79 -3.07 -10.26
C GLU A 123 -1.26 -2.71 -11.64
N VAL A 124 -0.25 -1.84 -11.68
CA VAL A 124 0.55 -1.56 -12.88
C VAL A 124 2.01 -1.93 -12.61
N THR A 125 2.70 -2.45 -13.61
CA THR A 125 4.14 -2.74 -13.46
C THR A 125 4.94 -1.44 -13.42
N CYS A 126 5.86 -1.32 -12.47
CA CYS A 126 6.72 -0.15 -12.31
C CYS A 126 8.20 -0.53 -12.37
N PRO A 127 8.94 -0.09 -13.38
CA PRO A 127 10.39 -0.16 -13.37
C PRO A 127 10.95 0.66 -12.20
N THR A 128 11.86 0.07 -11.44
CA THR A 128 12.52 0.74 -10.31
C THR A 128 14.02 0.67 -10.45
N LYS A 129 14.71 1.65 -9.84
CA LYS A 129 16.17 1.68 -9.76
C LYS A 129 16.58 1.67 -8.30
N TYR A 130 17.52 0.79 -7.96
CA TYR A 130 18.13 0.72 -6.63
C TYR A 130 19.56 1.19 -6.73
N PHE A 131 19.95 2.16 -5.92
CA PHE A 131 21.30 2.71 -5.83
C PHE A 131 21.65 2.92 -4.34
N ALA A 132 22.93 3.08 -4.03
CA ALA A 132 23.43 3.07 -2.66
C ALA A 132 22.81 4.18 -1.77
N GLU A 133 22.54 5.36 -2.36
CA GLU A 133 21.99 6.52 -1.68
C GLU A 133 20.45 6.43 -1.47
N ALA A 134 19.80 5.45 -2.11
CA ALA A 134 18.37 5.26 -1.96
C ALA A 134 18.03 4.87 -0.52
N SER A 135 17.00 5.48 0.03
CA SER A 135 16.58 5.23 1.41
C SER A 135 16.32 3.74 1.66
N SER A 136 17.01 3.16 2.60
CA SER A 136 16.79 1.79 3.03
C SER A 136 16.70 1.69 4.55
N ILE A 137 15.65 1.02 5.02
CA ILE A 137 15.54 0.70 6.43
C ILE A 137 16.60 -0.34 6.82
N ASN A 138 17.18 -0.19 8.02
CA ASN A 138 18.14 -1.15 8.55
C ASN A 138 17.46 -2.48 8.89
N PHE A 139 18.24 -3.54 9.11
CA PHE A 139 17.73 -4.91 9.34
C PHE A 139 16.73 -4.98 10.51
N ARG A 140 17.04 -4.34 11.64
CA ARG A 140 16.16 -4.34 12.84
C ARG A 140 14.80 -3.69 12.54
N ARG A 141 14.81 -2.56 11.84
CA ARG A 141 13.57 -1.90 11.38
C ARG A 141 12.81 -2.74 10.36
N SER A 142 13.52 -3.45 9.47
CA SER A 142 12.90 -4.37 8.50
C SER A 142 12.18 -5.52 9.20
N CYS A 143 12.77 -6.11 10.25
CA CYS A 143 12.10 -7.13 11.06
C CYS A 143 10.87 -6.58 11.78
N LYS A 144 10.99 -5.39 12.42
CA LYS A 144 9.84 -4.72 13.05
C LYS A 144 8.71 -4.47 12.05
N TYR A 145 9.06 -3.98 10.88
CA TYR A 145 8.11 -3.78 9.78
C TYR A 145 7.41 -5.07 9.38
N GLY A 146 8.17 -6.16 9.12
CA GLY A 146 7.60 -7.45 8.73
C GLY A 146 6.64 -8.02 9.78
N LEU A 147 6.99 -7.95 11.06
CA LEU A 147 6.11 -8.36 12.16
C LEU A 147 4.85 -7.49 12.22
N GLY A 148 4.97 -6.18 12.01
CA GLY A 148 3.85 -5.26 11.95
C GLY A 148 2.89 -5.59 10.81
N VAL A 149 3.42 -5.89 9.62
CA VAL A 149 2.64 -6.31 8.44
C VAL A 149 1.84 -7.58 8.74
N LEU A 150 2.48 -8.60 9.32
CA LEU A 150 1.80 -9.85 9.70
C LEU A 150 0.74 -9.61 10.76
N ARG A 151 1.02 -8.76 11.76
CA ARG A 151 0.06 -8.38 12.80
C ARG A 151 -1.19 -7.72 12.21
N VAL A 152 -1.03 -6.73 11.34
CA VAL A 152 -2.17 -6.04 10.69
C VAL A 152 -2.99 -7.02 9.87
N SER A 153 -2.33 -7.89 9.10
CA SER A 153 -3.01 -8.90 8.27
C SER A 153 -3.78 -9.91 9.12
N LEU A 154 -3.21 -10.34 10.25
CA LEU A 154 -3.89 -11.22 11.20
C LEU A 154 -5.07 -10.51 11.88
N GLN A 155 -4.89 -9.25 12.31
CA GLN A 155 -5.98 -8.44 12.86
C GLN A 155 -7.14 -8.31 11.88
N TYR A 156 -6.85 -8.07 10.58
CA TYR A 156 -7.88 -8.06 9.55
C TYR A 156 -8.65 -9.39 9.51
N ARG A 157 -7.95 -10.52 9.46
CA ARG A 157 -8.58 -11.84 9.39
C ARG A 157 -9.46 -12.11 10.62
N LEU A 158 -8.95 -11.86 11.81
CA LEU A 158 -9.68 -12.05 13.07
C LEU A 158 -10.90 -11.10 13.16
N ALA A 159 -10.76 -9.87 12.67
CA ALA A 159 -11.87 -8.94 12.61
C ALA A 159 -12.95 -9.37 11.61
N ARG A 160 -12.57 -9.91 10.45
CA ARG A 160 -13.52 -10.48 9.47
C ARG A 160 -14.27 -11.69 10.03
N TRP A 161 -13.69 -12.44 10.94
CA TRP A 161 -14.37 -13.52 11.68
C TRP A 161 -15.17 -13.03 12.88
N GLY A 162 -15.17 -11.72 13.18
CA GLY A 162 -15.91 -11.15 14.31
C GLY A 162 -15.27 -11.38 15.69
N ILE A 163 -14.03 -11.91 15.73
CA ILE A 163 -13.32 -12.24 16.98
C ILE A 163 -12.81 -10.99 17.69
N ILE A 164 -12.35 -9.99 16.93
CA ILE A 164 -11.82 -8.71 17.45
C ILE A 164 -12.43 -7.52 16.69
N ARG A 165 -12.31 -6.32 17.29
CA ARG A 165 -12.80 -5.07 16.68
C ARG A 165 -11.73 -3.98 16.74
N PRO A 166 -10.66 -4.05 15.93
CA PRO A 166 -9.59 -3.05 15.93
C PRO A 166 -10.11 -1.68 15.46
N ASN A 167 -9.59 -0.60 16.06
CA ASN A 167 -9.98 0.78 15.73
C ASN A 167 -9.78 1.13 14.26
N ILE A 168 -8.74 0.59 13.63
CA ILE A 168 -8.44 0.88 12.21
C ILE A 168 -9.55 0.42 11.25
N PHE A 169 -10.42 -0.52 11.67
CA PHE A 169 -11.55 -1.01 10.87
C PHE A 169 -12.90 -0.42 11.30
N GLN A 170 -12.90 0.51 12.27
CA GLN A 170 -14.11 1.22 12.67
C GLN A 170 -14.37 2.42 11.74
N PRO A 171 -15.63 2.83 11.55
CA PRO A 171 -15.94 4.02 10.79
C PRO A 171 -15.19 5.24 11.34
N GLN A 172 -14.82 6.14 10.46
CA GLN A 172 -14.19 7.40 10.85
C GLN A 172 -15.20 8.27 11.62
N THR A 173 -14.99 8.43 12.91
CA THR A 173 -15.94 9.13 13.81
C THR A 173 -15.88 10.66 13.73
N ASN A 174 -14.87 11.26 13.07
CA ASN A 174 -14.63 12.70 13.10
C ASN A 174 -14.11 13.31 11.79
N TYR A 175 -14.84 13.19 10.68
CA TYR A 175 -14.68 14.20 9.63
C TYR A 175 -15.67 15.35 9.94
N LYS A 176 -15.26 16.31 10.79
CA LYS A 176 -15.88 17.64 10.73
C LYS A 176 -15.53 18.24 9.35
N LYS A 177 -16.57 18.52 8.58
CA LYS A 177 -16.51 19.25 7.31
C LYS A 177 -15.75 20.55 7.44
#